data_6441dd51c3df2895f17921c0e477c457
#
_entry.id   6441dd51c3df2895f17921c0e477c457
#
_cell.length_a   1.000
_cell.length_b   1.000
_cell.length_c   1.000
_cell.angle_alpha   90.00
_cell.angle_beta   90.00
_cell.angle_gamma   90.00
#
_symmetry.space_group_name_H-M   'P 1'
#
loop_
_entity.id
_entity.type
_entity.pdbx_description
1 polymer ?
#
loop_
_entity_poly.entity_id
_entity_poly.type
_entity_poly.pdbx_seq_one_letter_code
_entity_poly.pdbx_strand_id
1 'polypeptide(L)'
;MKLEDLLNLWLDKYVKDSVKIRTYNRYKDICNSHLKVYLGEKDINQLRLDVLQNYVSILIKHNYSTNTIKGIISVLKQSLHLAVQLELIEKEYTSLIRLPQINEKQISFFNKNEQEKLITFCINNKNKNYIGIVICLLTGIRLGELLALTWNDIDFENKILKINKTVFTTKIENHYKQIIDTPKTKRSVREIPLSNNLIEVLKNIKNESKSKYIITTKKLGIVSNRSYQRTFKFILKKNNITYKNFHALRHTFATNAVNIGMDVKSIADILGHSNVMITVNRYAHSFLDYKIQMMNKLDNQIFNTAI
;
A
#
# COMPACT_ATOMS: atom_id res chain seq x y z
N MET A 1 -38.10 2.77 3.82
CA MET A 1 -36.88 2.95 4.67
C MET A 1 -35.95 3.92 3.99
N LYS A 2 -35.40 4.91 4.71
CA LYS A 2 -34.37 5.79 4.15
C LYS A 2 -33.03 5.06 4.03
N LEU A 3 -32.18 5.50 3.06
CA LEU A 3 -30.86 4.92 2.90
C LEU A 3 -29.97 5.10 4.13
N GLU A 4 -30.08 6.24 4.84
CA GLU A 4 -29.27 6.47 6.04
C GLU A 4 -29.59 5.45 7.15
N ASP A 5 -30.86 5.04 7.31
CA ASP A 5 -31.27 4.03 8.28
C ASP A 5 -30.69 2.66 7.93
N LEU A 6 -30.73 2.29 6.63
CA LEU A 6 -30.11 1.07 6.13
C LEU A 6 -28.59 1.07 6.35
N LEU A 7 -27.90 2.19 6.07
CA LEU A 7 -26.45 2.31 6.27
C LEU A 7 -26.06 2.19 7.74
N ASN A 8 -26.86 2.77 8.65
CA ASN A 8 -26.65 2.61 10.11
C ASN A 8 -26.83 1.16 10.52
N LEU A 9 -27.95 0.54 10.13
CA LEU A 9 -28.22 -0.87 10.40
C LEU A 9 -27.09 -1.78 9.89
N TRP A 10 -26.65 -1.56 8.63
CA TRP A 10 -25.57 -2.32 8.01
C TRP A 10 -24.25 -2.17 8.76
N LEU A 11 -23.85 -0.94 9.09
CA LEU A 11 -22.60 -0.67 9.81
C LEU A 11 -22.61 -1.31 11.22
N ASP A 12 -23.70 -1.14 11.97
CA ASP A 12 -23.73 -1.51 13.39
C ASP A 12 -23.93 -3.02 13.60
N LYS A 13 -24.80 -3.66 12.80
CA LYS A 13 -25.13 -5.07 12.99
C LYS A 13 -24.33 -6.04 12.12
N TYR A 14 -23.89 -5.63 10.93
CA TYR A 14 -23.28 -6.56 9.96
C TYR A 14 -21.80 -6.31 9.68
N VAL A 15 -21.32 -5.08 9.85
CA VAL A 15 -19.93 -4.73 9.53
C VAL A 15 -19.05 -4.66 10.76
N LYS A 16 -19.53 -4.10 11.86
CA LYS A 16 -18.73 -3.73 13.04
C LYS A 16 -17.83 -4.85 13.53
N ASP A 17 -18.38 -6.05 13.68
CA ASP A 17 -17.67 -7.21 14.22
C ASP A 17 -17.13 -8.15 13.15
N SER A 18 -17.47 -7.92 11.86
CA SER A 18 -17.07 -8.78 10.73
C SER A 18 -15.78 -8.35 10.07
N VAL A 19 -15.32 -7.10 10.26
CA VAL A 19 -14.15 -6.55 9.60
C VAL A 19 -13.17 -5.91 10.59
N LYS A 20 -11.90 -5.79 10.19
CA LYS A 20 -10.91 -5.06 10.99
C LYS A 20 -11.33 -3.59 11.18
N ILE A 21 -11.02 -3.01 12.34
CA ILE A 21 -11.35 -1.64 12.74
C ILE A 21 -11.02 -0.58 11.68
N ARG A 22 -9.91 -0.74 10.96
CA ARG A 22 -9.54 0.17 9.85
C ARG A 22 -10.54 0.13 8.69
N THR A 23 -11.06 -1.05 8.36
CA THR A 23 -12.06 -1.24 7.29
C THR A 23 -13.41 -0.68 7.73
N TYR A 24 -13.81 -0.96 8.98
CA TYR A 24 -15.01 -0.39 9.58
C TYR A 24 -14.99 1.16 9.53
N ASN A 25 -13.90 1.78 10.01
CA ASN A 25 -13.78 3.24 10.00
C ASN A 25 -13.83 3.81 8.57
N ARG A 26 -13.18 3.15 7.61
CA ARG A 26 -13.27 3.55 6.20
C ARG A 26 -14.71 3.47 5.67
N TYR A 27 -15.45 2.42 5.99
CA TYR A 27 -16.84 2.28 5.56
C TYR A 27 -17.71 3.35 6.22
N LYS A 28 -17.52 3.58 7.52
CA LYS A 28 -18.21 4.64 8.27
C LYS A 28 -17.93 6.03 7.68
N ASP A 29 -16.68 6.33 7.33
CA ASP A 29 -16.31 7.59 6.70
C ASP A 29 -16.99 7.75 5.33
N ILE A 30 -17.01 6.69 4.50
CA ILE A 30 -17.70 6.70 3.20
C ILE A 30 -19.20 6.92 3.39
N CYS A 31 -19.85 6.21 4.32
CA CYS A 31 -21.26 6.39 4.59
C CYS A 31 -21.58 7.83 5.00
N ASN A 32 -20.83 8.38 5.96
CA ASN A 32 -21.12 9.70 6.51
C ASN A 32 -20.74 10.85 5.57
N SER A 33 -19.60 10.75 4.87
CA SER A 33 -19.07 11.86 4.05
C SER A 33 -19.56 11.86 2.61
N HIS A 34 -20.09 10.74 2.11
CA HIS A 34 -20.49 10.62 0.71
C HIS A 34 -21.93 10.12 0.54
N LEU A 35 -22.28 8.95 1.11
CA LEU A 35 -23.58 8.34 0.84
C LEU A 35 -24.72 9.08 1.49
N LYS A 36 -24.63 9.37 2.81
CA LYS A 36 -25.68 10.06 3.55
C LYS A 36 -25.89 11.48 3.07
N VAL A 37 -24.82 12.18 2.70
CA VAL A 37 -24.87 13.58 2.21
C VAL A 37 -25.73 13.74 0.95
N TYR A 38 -25.66 12.77 0.04
CA TYR A 38 -26.31 12.88 -1.27
C TYR A 38 -27.56 12.00 -1.44
N LEU A 39 -27.58 10.87 -0.76
CA LEU A 39 -28.61 9.86 -0.95
C LEU A 39 -29.34 9.48 0.36
N GLY A 40 -28.87 9.95 1.54
CA GLY A 40 -29.33 9.49 2.85
C GLY A 40 -30.85 9.62 3.05
N GLU A 41 -31.43 10.72 2.63
CA GLU A 41 -32.86 11.01 2.77
C GLU A 41 -33.77 10.25 1.77
N LYS A 42 -33.19 9.63 0.74
CA LYS A 42 -33.96 8.91 -0.27
C LYS A 42 -34.45 7.56 0.26
N ASP A 43 -35.68 7.18 -0.11
CA ASP A 43 -36.16 5.83 0.11
C ASP A 43 -35.36 4.83 -0.74
N ILE A 44 -35.00 3.69 -0.15
CA ILE A 44 -34.17 2.67 -0.81
C ILE A 44 -34.84 2.11 -2.08
N ASN A 45 -36.19 2.10 -2.15
CA ASN A 45 -36.93 1.70 -3.35
C ASN A 45 -36.79 2.69 -4.50
N GLN A 46 -36.41 3.95 -4.22
CA GLN A 46 -36.17 4.99 -5.22
C GLN A 46 -34.77 4.97 -5.80
N LEU A 47 -33.86 4.16 -5.25
CA LEU A 47 -32.47 4.05 -5.70
C LEU A 47 -32.35 3.20 -6.97
N ARG A 48 -33.04 3.64 -8.02
CA ARG A 48 -33.00 3.02 -9.35
C ARG A 48 -31.74 3.44 -10.12
N LEU A 49 -31.49 2.81 -11.27
CA LEU A 49 -30.30 3.00 -12.07
C LEU A 49 -30.03 4.47 -12.45
N ASP A 50 -31.08 5.18 -12.85
CA ASP A 50 -31.00 6.60 -13.22
C ASP A 50 -30.53 7.48 -12.08
N VAL A 51 -31.08 7.30 -10.86
CA VAL A 51 -30.68 8.01 -9.64
C VAL A 51 -29.24 7.72 -9.29
N LEU A 52 -28.83 6.44 -9.34
CA LEU A 52 -27.48 6.00 -9.02
C LEU A 52 -26.44 6.47 -10.05
N GLN A 53 -26.81 6.46 -11.34
CA GLN A 53 -25.93 6.96 -12.40
C GLN A 53 -25.75 8.48 -12.30
N ASN A 54 -26.81 9.22 -11.96
CA ASN A 54 -26.71 10.65 -11.69
C ASN A 54 -25.81 10.94 -10.48
N TYR A 55 -25.91 10.14 -9.43
CA TYR A 55 -24.98 10.25 -8.28
C TYR A 55 -23.51 10.07 -8.67
N VAL A 56 -23.19 9.10 -9.54
CA VAL A 56 -21.82 8.96 -10.08
C VAL A 56 -21.39 10.21 -10.84
N SER A 57 -22.29 10.81 -11.64
CA SER A 57 -22.01 12.07 -12.35
C SER A 57 -21.72 13.22 -11.40
N ILE A 58 -22.42 13.31 -10.27
CA ILE A 58 -22.13 14.30 -9.19
C ILE A 58 -20.73 14.07 -8.62
N LEU A 59 -20.35 12.83 -8.30
CA LEU A 59 -19.02 12.52 -7.79
C LEU A 59 -17.91 12.88 -8.79
N ILE A 60 -18.13 12.67 -10.08
CA ILE A 60 -17.20 13.09 -11.14
C ILE A 60 -17.06 14.61 -11.18
N LYS A 61 -18.17 15.35 -11.14
CA LYS A 61 -18.16 16.83 -11.10
C LYS A 61 -17.41 17.38 -9.90
N HIS A 62 -17.44 16.70 -8.76
CA HIS A 62 -16.64 17.02 -7.58
C HIS A 62 -15.17 16.56 -7.67
N ASN A 63 -14.69 16.15 -8.85
CA ASN A 63 -13.30 15.72 -9.11
C ASN A 63 -12.81 14.56 -8.23
N TYR A 64 -13.70 13.67 -7.78
CA TYR A 64 -13.25 12.45 -7.12
C TYR A 64 -12.54 11.51 -8.09
N SER A 65 -11.45 10.88 -7.63
CA SER A 65 -10.76 9.90 -8.46
C SER A 65 -11.64 8.68 -8.74
N THR A 66 -11.46 8.04 -9.89
CA THR A 66 -12.18 6.81 -10.26
C THR A 66 -12.10 5.74 -9.17
N ASN A 67 -10.95 5.58 -8.50
CA ASN A 67 -10.79 4.62 -7.40
C ASN A 67 -11.60 5.02 -6.15
N THR A 68 -11.75 6.32 -5.89
CA THR A 68 -12.61 6.82 -4.80
C THR A 68 -14.07 6.52 -5.12
N ILE A 69 -14.52 6.82 -6.34
CA ILE A 69 -15.89 6.55 -6.80
C ILE A 69 -16.18 5.04 -6.70
N LYS A 70 -15.28 4.18 -7.21
CA LYS A 70 -15.41 2.71 -7.09
C LYS A 70 -15.53 2.27 -5.63
N GLY A 71 -14.76 2.87 -4.73
CA GLY A 71 -14.83 2.59 -3.29
C GLY A 71 -16.18 2.98 -2.68
N ILE A 72 -16.73 4.13 -3.04
CA ILE A 72 -18.04 4.61 -2.58
C ILE A 72 -19.16 3.67 -3.08
N ILE A 73 -19.17 3.38 -4.38
CA ILE A 73 -20.18 2.50 -4.98
C ILE A 73 -20.09 1.07 -4.44
N SER A 74 -18.87 0.59 -4.12
CA SER A 74 -18.70 -0.73 -3.49
C SER A 74 -19.34 -0.81 -2.09
N VAL A 75 -19.29 0.26 -1.31
CA VAL A 75 -19.95 0.32 0.02
C VAL A 75 -21.47 0.37 -0.16
N LEU A 76 -21.97 1.20 -1.07
CA LEU A 76 -23.39 1.29 -1.41
C LEU A 76 -23.92 -0.06 -1.89
N LYS A 77 -23.18 -0.76 -2.78
CA LYS A 77 -23.55 -2.08 -3.25
C LYS A 77 -23.71 -3.09 -2.11
N GLN A 78 -22.76 -3.13 -1.19
CA GLN A 78 -22.80 -4.06 -0.07
C GLN A 78 -24.00 -3.79 0.85
N SER A 79 -24.32 -2.52 1.12
CA SER A 79 -25.48 -2.16 1.93
C SER A 79 -26.83 -2.45 1.24
N LEU A 80 -26.95 -2.17 -0.06
CA LEU A 80 -28.18 -2.50 -0.82
C LEU A 80 -28.34 -4.01 -1.05
N HIS A 81 -27.23 -4.74 -1.19
CA HIS A 81 -27.29 -6.20 -1.24
C HIS A 81 -27.87 -6.80 0.05
N LEU A 82 -27.50 -6.24 1.21
CA LEU A 82 -28.15 -6.61 2.48
C LEU A 82 -29.64 -6.30 2.45
N ALA A 83 -30.05 -5.16 1.91
CA ALA A 83 -31.48 -4.81 1.83
C ALA A 83 -32.27 -5.82 0.97
N VAL A 84 -31.67 -6.37 -0.10
CA VAL A 84 -32.25 -7.47 -0.87
C VAL A 84 -32.35 -8.74 -0.03
N GLN A 85 -31.27 -9.10 0.72
CA GLN A 85 -31.26 -10.29 1.59
C GLN A 85 -32.29 -10.20 2.74
N LEU A 86 -32.60 -8.99 3.19
CA LEU A 86 -33.63 -8.73 4.20
C LEU A 86 -35.04 -8.51 3.62
N GLU A 87 -35.20 -8.73 2.31
CA GLU A 87 -36.48 -8.56 1.58
C GLU A 87 -37.07 -7.13 1.67
N LEU A 88 -36.22 -6.12 1.95
CA LEU A 88 -36.61 -4.71 2.03
C LEU A 88 -36.78 -4.08 0.65
N ILE A 89 -36.09 -4.62 -0.35
CA ILE A 89 -36.19 -4.28 -1.78
C ILE A 89 -36.07 -5.56 -2.61
N GLU A 90 -36.69 -5.60 -3.76
CA GLU A 90 -36.65 -6.78 -4.66
C GLU A 90 -35.29 -6.98 -5.30
N LYS A 91 -34.63 -5.87 -5.72
CA LYS A 91 -33.31 -5.90 -6.37
C LYS A 91 -32.51 -4.62 -6.16
N GLU A 92 -31.19 -4.72 -6.32
CA GLU A 92 -30.29 -3.59 -6.33
C GLU A 92 -29.76 -3.31 -7.75
N TYR A 93 -29.50 -2.03 -8.06
CA TYR A 93 -29.11 -1.58 -9.39
C TYR A 93 -27.64 -1.17 -9.48
N THR A 94 -26.88 -1.26 -8.40
CA THR A 94 -25.47 -0.80 -8.36
C THR A 94 -24.57 -1.56 -9.31
N SER A 95 -24.90 -2.83 -9.62
CA SER A 95 -24.15 -3.67 -10.56
C SER A 95 -24.26 -3.19 -12.02
N LEU A 96 -25.28 -2.40 -12.34
CA LEU A 96 -25.56 -1.88 -13.68
C LEU A 96 -24.93 -0.49 -13.92
N ILE A 97 -24.38 0.14 -12.88
CA ILE A 97 -23.77 1.47 -12.95
C ILE A 97 -22.55 1.44 -13.86
N ARG A 98 -22.47 2.40 -14.78
CA ARG A 98 -21.28 2.67 -15.58
C ARG A 98 -20.31 3.56 -14.80
N LEU A 99 -19.17 2.99 -14.43
CA LEU A 99 -18.12 3.70 -13.74
C LEU A 99 -17.11 4.30 -14.73
N PRO A 100 -16.49 5.45 -14.42
CA PRO A 100 -15.45 6.01 -15.28
C PRO A 100 -14.27 5.05 -15.42
N GLN A 101 -13.62 5.09 -16.57
CA GLN A 101 -12.41 4.28 -16.82
C GLN A 101 -11.27 4.73 -15.93
N ILE A 102 -10.44 3.77 -15.52
CA ILE A 102 -9.23 4.06 -14.76
C ILE A 102 -8.15 4.41 -15.78
N ASN A 103 -7.71 5.67 -15.78
CA ASN A 103 -6.45 6.01 -16.42
C ASN A 103 -5.32 5.43 -15.58
N GLU A 104 -4.65 4.40 -16.08
CA GLU A 104 -3.49 3.82 -15.41
C GLU A 104 -2.38 4.87 -15.34
N LYS A 105 -2.05 5.29 -14.13
CA LYS A 105 -0.91 6.18 -13.91
C LYS A 105 0.37 5.35 -14.09
N GLN A 106 1.31 5.86 -14.88
CA GLN A 106 2.63 5.27 -14.96
C GLN A 106 3.23 5.08 -13.57
N ILE A 107 3.87 3.94 -13.38
CA ILE A 107 4.50 3.60 -12.11
C ILE A 107 5.71 4.51 -11.92
N SER A 108 5.68 5.28 -10.86
CA SER A 108 6.79 6.14 -10.47
C SER A 108 7.82 5.33 -9.69
N PHE A 109 9.07 5.33 -10.16
CA PHE A 109 10.23 4.72 -9.47
C PHE A 109 11.42 5.68 -9.49
N PHE A 110 12.43 5.42 -8.68
CA PHE A 110 13.67 6.21 -8.61
C PHE A 110 14.69 5.65 -9.59
N ASN A 111 15.26 6.52 -10.44
CA ASN A 111 16.36 6.14 -11.32
C ASN A 111 17.65 5.91 -10.51
N LYS A 112 18.69 5.37 -11.16
CA LYS A 112 19.95 4.98 -10.49
C LYS A 112 20.61 6.15 -9.75
N ASN A 113 20.70 7.32 -10.37
CA ASN A 113 21.28 8.53 -9.74
C ASN A 113 20.46 9.00 -8.52
N GLU A 114 19.11 8.99 -8.60
CA GLU A 114 18.24 9.31 -7.47
C GLU A 114 18.42 8.32 -6.31
N GLN A 115 18.58 7.03 -6.61
CA GLN A 115 18.81 5.98 -5.60
C GLN A 115 20.16 6.19 -4.89
N GLU A 116 21.23 6.45 -5.62
CA GLU A 116 22.57 6.73 -5.10
C GLU A 116 22.55 7.94 -4.16
N LYS A 117 21.92 9.05 -4.58
CA LYS A 117 21.75 10.26 -3.74
C LYS A 117 20.99 9.94 -2.45
N LEU A 118 19.88 9.19 -2.53
CA LEU A 118 19.09 8.82 -1.35
C LEU A 118 19.89 7.94 -0.39
N ILE A 119 20.57 6.92 -0.88
CA ILE A 119 21.36 6.00 -0.07
C ILE A 119 22.49 6.77 0.63
N THR A 120 23.29 7.53 -0.11
CA THR A 120 24.41 8.31 0.43
C THR A 120 23.94 9.31 1.48
N PHE A 121 22.87 10.05 1.19
CA PHE A 121 22.32 11.02 2.14
C PHE A 121 21.80 10.36 3.41
N CYS A 122 21.10 9.23 3.29
CA CYS A 122 20.49 8.56 4.44
C CYS A 122 21.52 7.88 5.33
N ILE A 123 22.57 7.27 4.78
CA ILE A 123 23.61 6.57 5.55
C ILE A 123 24.51 7.58 6.27
N ASN A 124 24.90 8.66 5.61
CA ASN A 124 25.85 9.64 6.16
C ASN A 124 25.18 10.67 7.10
N ASN A 125 23.85 10.59 7.28
CA ASN A 125 23.15 11.55 8.11
C ASN A 125 23.16 11.17 9.60
N LYS A 126 23.25 12.20 10.46
CA LYS A 126 23.16 12.02 11.93
C LYS A 126 21.80 11.45 12.39
N ASN A 127 20.74 11.69 11.61
CA ASN A 127 19.41 11.16 11.93
C ASN A 127 19.26 9.71 11.46
N LYS A 128 19.51 8.79 12.37
CA LYS A 128 19.46 7.33 12.12
C LYS A 128 18.11 6.83 11.56
N ASN A 129 17.02 7.57 11.77
CA ASN A 129 15.71 7.20 11.18
C ASN A 129 15.70 7.21 9.64
N TYR A 130 16.64 7.89 8.99
CA TYR A 130 16.69 7.93 7.53
C TYR A 130 17.07 6.59 6.91
N ILE A 131 17.66 5.67 7.68
CA ILE A 131 17.96 4.30 7.24
C ILE A 131 16.72 3.55 6.76
N GLY A 132 15.53 3.88 7.23
CA GLY A 132 14.30 3.25 6.77
C GLY A 132 14.03 3.41 5.27
N ILE A 133 14.54 4.48 4.63
CA ILE A 133 14.45 4.67 3.19
C ILE A 133 15.33 3.62 2.48
N VAL A 134 16.55 3.42 2.98
CA VAL A 134 17.50 2.43 2.44
C VAL A 134 16.95 1.01 2.61
N ILE A 135 16.40 0.70 3.80
CA ILE A 135 15.74 -0.60 4.04
C ILE A 135 14.64 -0.82 2.99
N CYS A 136 13.76 0.18 2.75
CA CYS A 136 12.68 0.03 1.77
C CYS A 136 13.18 -0.08 0.33
N LEU A 137 14.26 0.62 -0.03
CA LEU A 137 14.88 0.52 -1.36
C LEU A 137 15.47 -0.88 -1.62
N LEU A 138 16.03 -1.52 -0.57
CA LEU A 138 16.72 -2.80 -0.70
C LEU A 138 15.85 -4.02 -0.38
N THR A 139 14.66 -3.83 0.19
CA THR A 139 13.76 -4.94 0.60
C THR A 139 12.35 -4.84 0.04
N GLY A 140 11.96 -3.68 -0.45
CA GLY A 140 10.60 -3.43 -0.95
C GLY A 140 9.48 -3.50 0.09
N ILE A 141 9.77 -3.46 1.40
CA ILE A 141 8.76 -3.52 2.46
C ILE A 141 7.84 -2.30 2.44
N ARG A 142 6.62 -2.46 2.98
CA ARG A 142 5.64 -1.38 3.05
C ARG A 142 5.96 -0.42 4.21
N LEU A 143 5.54 0.86 4.08
CA LEU A 143 5.77 1.86 5.15
C LEU A 143 5.27 1.39 6.52
N GLY A 144 4.08 0.80 6.59
CA GLY A 144 3.55 0.32 7.87
C GLY A 144 4.34 -0.86 8.44
N GLU A 145 4.92 -1.71 7.60
CA GLU A 145 5.84 -2.79 7.98
C GLU A 145 7.14 -2.21 8.53
N LEU A 146 7.77 -1.27 7.78
CA LEU A 146 8.98 -0.55 8.22
C LEU A 146 8.83 0.07 9.61
N LEU A 147 7.75 0.83 9.84
CA LEU A 147 7.55 1.56 11.09
C LEU A 147 7.21 0.65 12.28
N ALA A 148 6.83 -0.60 12.03
CA ALA A 148 6.61 -1.61 13.04
C ALA A 148 7.87 -2.41 13.39
N LEU A 149 8.96 -2.30 12.62
CA LEU A 149 10.17 -3.09 12.81
C LEU A 149 10.86 -2.77 14.12
N THR A 150 11.29 -3.84 14.77
CA THR A 150 12.16 -3.83 15.94
C THR A 150 13.49 -4.50 15.62
N TRP A 151 14.52 -4.29 16.43
CA TRP A 151 15.80 -4.96 16.26
C TRP A 151 15.70 -6.49 16.38
N ASN A 152 14.69 -7.01 17.10
CA ASN A 152 14.43 -8.44 17.22
C ASN A 152 13.85 -9.06 15.96
N ASP A 153 13.40 -8.25 15.01
CA ASP A 153 12.93 -8.76 13.71
C ASP A 153 14.10 -9.01 12.72
N ILE A 154 15.34 -8.65 13.10
CA ILE A 154 16.54 -8.88 12.31
C ILE A 154 17.37 -9.99 12.94
N ASP A 155 17.51 -11.08 12.22
CA ASP A 155 18.50 -12.12 12.50
C ASP A 155 19.82 -11.69 11.82
N PHE A 156 20.76 -11.22 12.64
CA PHE A 156 22.04 -10.70 12.16
C PHE A 156 23.04 -11.80 11.77
N GLU A 157 22.86 -13.01 12.27
CA GLU A 157 23.71 -14.18 11.93
C GLU A 157 23.30 -14.75 10.58
N ASN A 158 22.00 -15.06 10.43
CA ASN A 158 21.47 -15.61 9.19
C ASN A 158 21.13 -14.52 8.15
N LYS A 159 21.27 -13.25 8.49
CA LYS A 159 20.99 -12.07 7.64
C LYS A 159 19.56 -12.06 7.11
N ILE A 160 18.60 -12.30 7.99
CA ILE A 160 17.18 -12.41 7.65
C ILE A 160 16.39 -11.31 8.37
N LEU A 161 15.53 -10.63 7.62
CA LEU A 161 14.51 -9.71 8.14
C LEU A 161 13.16 -10.39 8.18
N LYS A 162 12.55 -10.49 9.36
CA LYS A 162 11.23 -11.09 9.57
C LYS A 162 10.14 -10.01 9.53
N ILE A 163 9.21 -10.14 8.60
CA ILE A 163 8.04 -9.25 8.48
C ILE A 163 6.81 -9.99 9.00
N ASN A 164 6.34 -9.63 10.18
CA ASN A 164 5.22 -10.27 10.87
C ASN A 164 4.21 -9.29 11.46
N LYS A 165 4.44 -7.98 11.30
CA LYS A 165 3.59 -6.92 11.84
C LYS A 165 3.56 -5.69 10.96
N THR A 166 2.55 -4.87 11.14
CA THR A 166 2.41 -3.57 10.46
C THR A 166 1.79 -2.57 11.42
N VAL A 167 2.16 -1.30 11.28
CA VAL A 167 1.53 -0.21 12.04
C VAL A 167 0.67 0.64 11.13
N PHE A 168 -0.46 1.06 11.63
CA PHE A 168 -1.30 2.06 11.00
C PHE A 168 -1.93 2.98 12.05
N THR A 169 -2.35 4.16 11.61
CA THR A 169 -3.09 5.10 12.45
C THR A 169 -4.57 4.99 12.12
N THR A 170 -5.40 4.87 13.14
CA THR A 170 -6.86 4.86 13.00
C THR A 170 -7.53 5.66 14.12
N LYS A 171 -8.78 6.05 13.91
CA LYS A 171 -9.58 6.78 14.88
C LYS A 171 -10.28 5.78 15.81
N ILE A 172 -10.08 5.93 17.11
CA ILE A 172 -10.76 5.18 18.18
C ILE A 172 -11.26 6.21 19.18
N GLU A 173 -12.56 6.20 19.49
CA GLU A 173 -13.18 7.14 20.44
C GLU A 173 -12.80 8.61 20.16
N ASN A 174 -12.90 9.02 18.90
CA ASN A 174 -12.52 10.35 18.40
C ASN A 174 -11.01 10.71 18.49
N HIS A 175 -10.14 9.84 18.97
CA HIS A 175 -8.69 10.05 19.04
C HIS A 175 -7.94 9.20 18.01
N TYR A 176 -6.90 9.78 17.39
CA TYR A 176 -6.03 9.02 16.50
C TYR A 176 -5.04 8.19 17.32
N LYS A 177 -5.15 6.87 17.22
CA LYS A 177 -4.24 5.91 17.87
C LYS A 177 -3.44 5.14 16.81
N GLN A 178 -2.20 4.83 17.13
CA GLN A 178 -1.38 3.91 16.34
C GLN A 178 -1.62 2.49 16.84
N ILE A 179 -1.94 1.61 15.92
CA ILE A 179 -2.17 0.19 16.19
C ILE A 179 -1.10 -0.61 15.45
N ILE A 180 -0.45 -1.51 16.19
CA ILE A 180 0.33 -2.59 15.60
C ILE A 180 -0.64 -3.75 15.37
N ASP A 181 -0.71 -4.25 14.17
CA ASP A 181 -1.56 -5.35 13.78
C ASP A 181 -0.76 -6.42 13.07
N THR A 182 -1.21 -7.65 13.14
CA THR A 182 -0.69 -8.73 12.32
C THR A 182 -1.13 -8.55 10.87
N PRO A 183 -0.34 -8.97 9.90
CA PRO A 183 -0.72 -8.93 8.50
C PRO A 183 -2.04 -9.67 8.23
N LYS A 184 -2.82 -9.18 7.24
CA LYS A 184 -4.14 -9.74 6.92
C LYS A 184 -4.12 -11.18 6.39
N THR A 185 -3.00 -11.61 5.82
CA THR A 185 -2.85 -12.93 5.20
C THR A 185 -1.58 -13.61 5.67
N LYS A 186 -1.58 -14.95 5.71
CA LYS A 186 -0.37 -15.75 6.02
C LYS A 186 0.81 -15.41 5.11
N ARG A 187 0.58 -15.10 3.83
CA ARG A 187 1.62 -14.71 2.86
C ARG A 187 2.25 -13.33 3.14
N SER A 188 1.61 -12.51 3.97
CA SER A 188 2.20 -11.24 4.39
C SER A 188 3.24 -11.42 5.51
N VAL A 189 3.22 -12.55 6.21
CA VAL A 189 4.31 -12.97 7.10
C VAL A 189 5.36 -13.61 6.21
N ARG A 190 6.57 -13.07 6.21
CA ARG A 190 7.64 -13.50 5.31
C ARG A 190 9.01 -13.16 5.86
N GLU A 191 9.99 -13.84 5.35
CA GLU A 191 11.41 -13.63 5.63
C GLU A 191 12.07 -13.05 4.37
N ILE A 192 12.92 -12.05 4.56
CA ILE A 192 13.61 -11.34 3.49
C ILE A 192 15.12 -11.43 3.76
N PRO A 193 15.91 -12.06 2.88
CA PRO A 193 17.36 -12.04 2.98
C PRO A 193 17.90 -10.61 2.85
N LEU A 194 18.84 -10.24 3.72
CA LEU A 194 19.51 -8.95 3.71
C LEU A 194 20.92 -9.06 3.14
N SER A 195 21.32 -8.07 2.36
CA SER A 195 22.69 -7.98 1.84
C SER A 195 23.70 -7.69 2.96
N ASN A 196 24.96 -8.10 2.76
CA ASN A 196 26.05 -7.87 3.71
C ASN A 196 26.18 -6.38 4.08
N ASN A 197 26.17 -5.51 3.07
CA ASN A 197 26.30 -4.07 3.28
C ASN A 197 25.17 -3.49 4.13
N LEU A 198 23.92 -3.93 3.93
CA LEU A 198 22.80 -3.48 4.74
C LEU A 198 22.91 -3.98 6.19
N ILE A 199 23.33 -5.23 6.38
CA ILE A 199 23.55 -5.82 7.73
C ILE A 199 24.61 -5.04 8.51
N GLU A 200 25.71 -4.68 7.87
CA GLU A 200 26.78 -3.92 8.50
C GLU A 200 26.29 -2.52 8.96
N VAL A 201 25.61 -1.80 8.08
CA VAL A 201 25.01 -0.51 8.42
C VAL A 201 24.01 -0.64 9.58
N LEU A 202 23.16 -1.68 9.57
CA LEU A 202 22.17 -1.90 10.61
C LEU A 202 22.81 -2.29 11.95
N LYS A 203 23.91 -3.07 11.96
CA LYS A 203 24.69 -3.39 13.18
C LYS A 203 25.21 -2.11 13.83
N ASN A 204 25.81 -1.22 13.04
CA ASN A 204 26.35 0.04 13.55
C ASN A 204 25.24 0.92 14.18
N ILE A 205 24.09 1.02 13.51
CA ILE A 205 22.95 1.81 14.05
C ILE A 205 22.37 1.14 15.31
N LYS A 206 22.29 -0.19 15.36
CA LYS A 206 21.79 -0.92 16.54
C LYS A 206 22.63 -0.66 17.77
N ASN A 207 23.96 -0.65 17.65
CA ASN A 207 24.89 -0.42 18.75
C ASN A 207 24.69 0.97 19.40
N GLU A 208 24.24 1.96 18.65
CA GLU A 208 23.95 3.31 19.13
C GLU A 208 22.48 3.49 19.56
N SER A 209 21.61 2.51 19.29
CA SER A 209 20.16 2.66 19.48
C SER A 209 19.75 2.35 20.93
N LYS A 210 18.98 3.27 21.53
CA LYS A 210 18.32 3.08 22.83
C LYS A 210 16.89 2.57 22.72
N SER A 211 16.34 2.51 21.50
CA SER A 211 14.97 2.07 21.22
C SER A 211 14.93 0.63 20.76
N LYS A 212 13.85 -0.07 21.11
CA LYS A 212 13.56 -1.38 20.49
C LYS A 212 13.16 -1.26 19.01
N TYR A 213 12.65 -0.10 18.59
CA TYR A 213 12.24 0.15 17.20
C TYR A 213 13.43 0.64 16.37
N ILE A 214 13.52 0.20 15.12
CA ILE A 214 14.53 0.66 14.16
C ILE A 214 14.29 2.13 13.81
N ILE A 215 13.01 2.49 13.58
CA ILE A 215 12.57 3.86 13.32
C ILE A 215 11.80 4.34 14.56
N THR A 216 12.29 5.40 15.20
CA THR A 216 11.78 5.79 16.51
C THR A 216 11.56 7.29 16.65
N THR A 217 10.64 7.67 17.52
CA THR A 217 10.48 9.07 17.95
C THR A 217 11.54 9.46 18.97
N LYS A 218 11.66 10.76 19.29
CA LYS A 218 12.53 11.24 20.39
C LYS A 218 12.20 10.60 21.74
N LYS A 219 10.93 10.15 21.93
CA LYS A 219 10.46 9.45 23.14
C LYS A 219 10.58 7.92 23.02
N LEU A 220 11.39 7.42 22.08
CA LEU A 220 11.64 5.99 21.83
C LEU A 220 10.38 5.17 21.42
N GLY A 221 9.32 5.84 20.99
CA GLY A 221 8.08 5.24 20.54
C GLY A 221 8.01 5.10 18.99
N ILE A 222 6.90 4.58 18.52
CA ILE A 222 6.62 4.37 17.08
C ILE A 222 6.42 5.72 16.38
N VAL A 223 7.01 5.88 15.21
CA VAL A 223 6.80 7.03 14.34
C VAL A 223 5.49 6.87 13.53
N SER A 224 4.67 7.92 13.43
CA SER A 224 3.45 7.85 12.64
C SER A 224 3.74 7.84 11.13
N ASN A 225 2.89 7.15 10.36
CA ASN A 225 2.99 7.11 8.90
C ASN A 225 3.07 8.52 8.29
N ARG A 226 2.23 9.44 8.78
CA ARG A 226 2.19 10.83 8.30
C ARG A 226 3.48 11.58 8.61
N SER A 227 4.04 11.37 9.80
CA SER A 227 5.32 11.99 10.19
C SER A 227 6.45 11.48 9.31
N TYR A 228 6.54 10.16 9.09
CA TYR A 228 7.61 9.59 8.28
C TYR A 228 7.50 9.97 6.80
N GLN A 229 6.30 10.06 6.26
CA GLN A 229 6.08 10.58 4.90
C GLN A 229 6.53 12.05 4.75
N ARG A 230 6.33 12.89 5.79
CA ARG A 230 6.85 14.27 5.80
C ARG A 230 8.39 14.27 5.80
N THR A 231 9.00 13.42 6.62
CA THR A 231 10.47 13.23 6.62
C THR A 231 10.96 12.81 5.24
N PHE A 232 10.30 11.86 4.60
CA PHE A 232 10.65 11.42 3.25
C PHE A 232 10.54 12.56 2.23
N LYS A 233 9.45 13.32 2.24
CA LYS A 233 9.29 14.51 1.37
C LYS A 233 10.41 15.53 1.59
N PHE A 234 10.81 15.75 2.84
CA PHE A 234 11.95 16.63 3.17
C PHE A 234 13.25 16.11 2.56
N ILE A 235 13.54 14.81 2.68
CA ILE A 235 14.76 14.19 2.12
C ILE A 235 14.80 14.32 0.60
N LEU A 236 13.69 14.07 -0.10
CA LEU A 236 13.60 14.25 -1.54
C LEU A 236 13.95 15.70 -1.94
N LYS A 237 13.34 16.69 -1.25
CA LYS A 237 13.61 18.11 -1.49
C LYS A 237 15.08 18.47 -1.25
N LYS A 238 15.70 17.96 -0.18
CA LYS A 238 17.12 18.21 0.17
C LYS A 238 18.09 17.66 -0.87
N ASN A 239 17.70 16.60 -1.59
CA ASN A 239 18.51 15.98 -2.62
C ASN A 239 18.14 16.41 -4.05
N ASN A 240 17.29 17.44 -4.20
CA ASN A 240 16.77 17.92 -5.49
C ASN A 240 16.14 16.80 -6.33
N ILE A 241 15.39 15.90 -5.66
CA ILE A 241 14.66 14.80 -6.30
C ILE A 241 13.20 15.18 -6.41
N THR A 242 12.62 15.04 -7.61
CA THR A 242 11.19 15.25 -7.84
C THR A 242 10.36 14.38 -6.92
N TYR A 243 9.30 14.96 -6.35
CA TYR A 243 8.45 14.24 -5.40
C TYR A 243 7.83 12.98 -6.02
N LYS A 244 8.08 11.87 -5.36
CA LYS A 244 7.41 10.58 -5.56
C LYS A 244 6.83 10.13 -4.21
N ASN A 245 5.71 9.40 -4.23
CA ASN A 245 5.15 8.89 -2.98
C ASN A 245 6.08 7.82 -2.37
N PHE A 246 5.92 7.54 -1.06
CA PHE A 246 6.79 6.58 -0.36
C PHE A 246 6.76 5.17 -0.99
N HIS A 247 5.63 4.79 -1.59
CA HIS A 247 5.49 3.47 -2.24
C HIS A 247 6.38 3.32 -3.49
N ALA A 248 6.87 4.44 -4.05
CA ALA A 248 7.83 4.43 -5.14
C ALA A 248 9.15 3.72 -4.78
N LEU A 249 9.57 3.72 -3.49
CA LEU A 249 10.72 2.94 -3.03
C LEU A 249 10.54 1.44 -3.28
N ARG A 250 9.35 0.93 -2.98
CA ARG A 250 9.00 -0.47 -3.24
C ARG A 250 8.89 -0.77 -4.73
N HIS A 251 8.38 0.16 -5.53
CA HIS A 251 8.37 0.02 -6.98
C HIS A 251 9.80 -0.01 -7.54
N THR A 252 10.69 0.84 -7.00
CA THR A 252 12.11 0.85 -7.37
C THR A 252 12.78 -0.49 -7.07
N PHE A 253 12.57 -1.03 -5.86
CA PHE A 253 13.05 -2.39 -5.52
C PHE A 253 12.60 -3.42 -6.56
N ALA A 254 11.31 -3.47 -6.85
CA ALA A 254 10.77 -4.46 -7.76
C ALA A 254 11.29 -4.29 -9.21
N THR A 255 11.39 -3.06 -9.70
CA THR A 255 11.96 -2.75 -11.02
C THR A 255 13.43 -3.18 -11.07
N ASN A 256 14.22 -2.85 -10.04
CA ASN A 256 15.61 -3.29 -9.97
C ASN A 256 15.74 -4.82 -9.93
N ALA A 257 14.90 -5.49 -9.14
CA ALA A 257 14.90 -6.96 -9.04
C ALA A 257 14.58 -7.62 -10.39
N VAL A 258 13.62 -7.09 -11.15
CA VAL A 258 13.32 -7.55 -12.52
C VAL A 258 14.52 -7.34 -13.44
N ASN A 259 15.13 -6.14 -13.40
CA ASN A 259 16.22 -5.78 -14.29
C ASN A 259 17.49 -6.63 -14.07
N ILE A 260 17.74 -7.12 -12.84
CA ILE A 260 18.84 -8.04 -12.55
C ILE A 260 18.48 -9.51 -12.78
N GLY A 261 17.25 -9.82 -13.21
CA GLY A 261 16.80 -11.16 -13.55
C GLY A 261 16.32 -12.02 -12.38
N MET A 262 15.93 -11.38 -11.26
CA MET A 262 15.31 -12.13 -10.18
C MET A 262 13.96 -12.71 -10.66
N ASP A 263 13.70 -13.97 -10.35
CA ASP A 263 12.46 -14.62 -10.77
C ASP A 263 11.21 -13.99 -10.11
N VAL A 264 10.11 -14.02 -10.86
CA VAL A 264 8.88 -13.29 -10.48
C VAL A 264 8.27 -13.82 -9.18
N LYS A 265 8.44 -15.11 -8.90
CA LYS A 265 7.93 -15.72 -7.67
C LYS A 265 8.71 -15.20 -6.47
N SER A 266 10.03 -15.19 -6.53
CA SER A 266 10.90 -14.61 -5.49
C SER A 266 10.58 -13.13 -5.24
N ILE A 267 10.39 -12.33 -6.30
CA ILE A 267 9.97 -10.93 -6.16
C ILE A 267 8.61 -10.84 -5.45
N ALA A 268 7.63 -11.64 -5.86
CA ALA A 268 6.30 -11.64 -5.26
C ALA A 268 6.34 -12.06 -3.78
N ASP A 269 7.15 -13.04 -3.43
CA ASP A 269 7.32 -13.54 -2.06
C ASP A 269 8.01 -12.49 -1.18
N ILE A 270 9.10 -11.87 -1.62
CA ILE A 270 9.78 -10.77 -0.92
C ILE A 270 8.81 -9.59 -0.70
N LEU A 271 8.06 -9.24 -1.73
CA LEU A 271 7.07 -8.17 -1.63
C LEU A 271 5.84 -8.56 -0.78
N GLY A 272 5.56 -9.84 -0.58
CA GLY A 272 4.36 -10.32 0.11
C GLY A 272 3.09 -9.99 -0.71
N HIS A 273 3.10 -10.29 -2.00
CA HIS A 273 1.92 -10.23 -2.86
C HIS A 273 1.11 -11.51 -2.71
N SER A 274 -0.21 -11.37 -2.52
CA SER A 274 -1.12 -12.52 -2.40
C SER A 274 -1.23 -13.33 -3.70
N ASN A 275 -0.95 -12.71 -4.85
CA ASN A 275 -0.95 -13.32 -6.17
C ASN A 275 0.26 -12.80 -6.97
N VAL A 276 1.01 -13.71 -7.57
CA VAL A 276 2.18 -13.42 -8.43
C VAL A 276 1.78 -12.53 -9.61
N MET A 277 0.57 -12.69 -10.14
CA MET A 277 0.05 -11.85 -11.23
C MET A 277 0.03 -10.34 -10.90
N ILE A 278 -0.05 -9.98 -9.64
CA ILE A 278 0.08 -8.57 -9.22
C ILE A 278 1.47 -8.03 -9.59
N THR A 279 2.52 -8.84 -9.42
CA THR A 279 3.90 -8.48 -9.79
C THR A 279 4.04 -8.44 -11.31
N VAL A 280 3.56 -9.48 -12.01
CA VAL A 280 3.63 -9.56 -13.48
C VAL A 280 2.96 -8.35 -14.12
N ASN A 281 1.67 -8.11 -13.82
CA ASN A 281 0.90 -7.04 -14.43
C ASN A 281 1.48 -5.65 -14.12
N ARG A 282 1.97 -5.47 -12.89
CA ARG A 282 2.49 -4.16 -12.46
C ARG A 282 3.84 -3.81 -13.08
N TYR A 283 4.70 -4.80 -13.34
CA TYR A 283 6.06 -4.58 -13.86
C TYR A 283 6.23 -5.13 -15.28
N ALA A 284 5.15 -5.31 -16.04
CA ALA A 284 5.16 -5.88 -17.38
C ALA A 284 6.16 -5.21 -18.34
N HIS A 285 6.27 -3.87 -18.31
CA HIS A 285 7.23 -3.14 -19.14
C HIS A 285 8.68 -3.48 -18.78
N SER A 286 9.02 -3.54 -17.49
CA SER A 286 10.38 -3.92 -17.04
C SER A 286 10.72 -5.37 -17.43
N PHE A 287 9.72 -6.26 -17.50
CA PHE A 287 9.92 -7.62 -18.00
C PHE A 287 10.19 -7.67 -19.51
N LEU A 288 9.65 -6.74 -20.30
CA LEU A 288 9.96 -6.68 -21.74
C LEU A 288 11.43 -6.30 -21.97
N ASP A 289 11.90 -5.25 -21.31
CA ASP A 289 13.31 -4.83 -21.38
C ASP A 289 14.25 -5.96 -20.94
N TYR A 290 13.89 -6.65 -19.86
CA TYR A 290 14.63 -7.82 -19.41
C TYR A 290 14.63 -8.97 -20.44
N LYS A 291 13.51 -9.26 -21.09
CA LYS A 291 13.44 -10.26 -22.17
C LYS A 291 14.38 -9.93 -23.32
N ILE A 292 14.41 -8.67 -23.75
CA ILE A 292 15.32 -8.19 -24.82
C ILE A 292 16.78 -8.44 -24.41
N GLN A 293 17.15 -8.09 -23.17
CA GLN A 293 18.50 -8.32 -22.66
C GLN A 293 18.86 -9.82 -22.61
N MET A 294 17.90 -10.67 -22.18
CA MET A 294 18.15 -12.12 -22.12
C MET A 294 18.23 -12.76 -23.49
N MET A 295 17.42 -12.31 -24.47
CA MET A 295 17.55 -12.77 -25.87
C MET A 295 18.92 -12.41 -26.44
N ASN A 296 19.41 -11.19 -26.21
CA ASN A 296 20.75 -10.79 -26.65
C ASN A 296 21.86 -11.61 -25.98
N LYS A 297 21.71 -11.95 -24.68
CA LYS A 297 22.68 -12.82 -23.98
C LYS A 297 22.66 -14.23 -24.55
N LEU A 298 21.46 -14.78 -24.81
CA LEU A 298 21.30 -16.10 -25.41
C LEU A 298 21.96 -16.16 -26.79
N ASP A 299 21.71 -15.15 -27.62
CA ASP A 299 22.28 -14.98 -28.93
C ASP A 299 23.83 -15.01 -28.88
N ASN A 300 24.40 -14.13 -28.04
CA ASN A 300 25.85 -14.07 -27.84
C ASN A 300 26.45 -15.39 -27.32
N GLN A 301 25.73 -16.12 -26.47
CA GLN A 301 26.22 -17.41 -25.98
C GLN A 301 26.23 -18.48 -27.08
N ILE A 302 25.21 -18.51 -27.94
CA ILE A 302 25.12 -19.46 -29.05
C ILE A 302 26.15 -19.15 -30.12
N PHE A 303 26.27 -17.90 -30.54
CA PHE A 303 27.21 -17.51 -31.61
C PHE A 303 28.67 -17.59 -31.15
N ASN A 304 29.00 -17.26 -29.89
CA ASN A 304 30.37 -17.40 -29.35
C ASN A 304 30.80 -18.86 -29.14
N THR A 305 29.87 -19.81 -29.12
CA THR A 305 30.19 -21.26 -29.06
C THR A 305 30.23 -21.90 -30.44
N ALA A 306 29.82 -21.19 -31.50
CA ALA A 306 29.75 -21.67 -32.86
C ALA A 306 30.93 -21.17 -33.74
N ILE A 307 31.80 -20.30 -33.20
CA ILE A 307 33.04 -19.78 -33.79
C ILE A 307 34.23 -20.35 -32.99
#